data_3ba6f26f67a6b44d93c0d50b3b9e3109
#
_entry.id   3ba6f26f67a6b44d93c0d50b3b9e3109
#
_cell.length_a   1.000
_cell.length_b   1.000
_cell.length_c   1.000
_cell.angle_alpha   90.00
_cell.angle_beta   90.00
_cell.angle_gamma   90.00
#
_symmetry.space_group_name_H-M   'P 1'
#
loop_
_entity.id
_entity.type
_entity.pdbx_description
1 polymer ?
#
loop_
_entity_poly.entity_id
_entity_poly.type
_entity_poly.pdbx_seq_one_letter_code
_entity_poly.pdbx_strand_id
1 'polypeptide(L)'
;SGAKRLGIDIIRPVKADACEYNGEFGSFDCVLCDVPCSGLGVLRRKPDIKYNKSNDFTALEKTQRAILENAAKYLRHGGKMLYSTCTLRKNENEKNIENFLAKHSDFSLDYEHTFMTHKDGTDGFFCALLIKNK
;
A
#
# COMPACT_ATOMS: atom_id res chain seq x y z
N SER A 1 10.76 -21.07 -0.63
CA SER A 1 10.40 -19.66 -0.89
C SER A 1 11.51 -18.97 -1.67
N GLY A 2 11.17 -17.88 -2.39
CA GLY A 2 12.14 -17.11 -3.19
C GLY A 2 13.32 -16.58 -2.36
N ALA A 3 13.05 -16.10 -1.15
CA ALA A 3 14.09 -15.62 -0.23
C ALA A 3 15.15 -16.70 0.06
N LYS A 4 14.70 -17.90 0.43
CA LYS A 4 15.62 -19.03 0.70
C LYS A 4 16.47 -19.38 -0.54
N ARG A 5 15.88 -19.37 -1.73
CA ARG A 5 16.60 -19.63 -2.99
C ARG A 5 17.68 -18.58 -3.28
N LEU A 6 17.49 -17.35 -2.81
CA LEU A 6 18.42 -16.23 -2.97
C LEU A 6 19.40 -16.06 -1.79
N GLY A 7 19.39 -17.00 -0.81
CA GLY A 7 20.24 -16.92 0.38
C GLY A 7 19.85 -15.78 1.34
N ILE A 8 18.61 -15.29 1.28
CA ILE A 8 18.11 -14.22 2.16
C ILE A 8 17.49 -14.85 3.40
N ASP A 9 18.06 -14.60 4.57
CA ASP A 9 17.67 -15.18 5.87
C ASP A 9 17.03 -14.18 6.85
N ILE A 10 17.07 -12.87 6.52
CA ILE A 10 16.52 -11.80 7.35
C ILE A 10 14.98 -11.68 7.28
N ILE A 11 14.32 -12.39 6.34
CA ILE A 11 12.88 -12.33 6.16
C ILE A 11 12.18 -13.34 7.07
N ARG A 12 11.27 -12.86 7.92
CA ARG A 12 10.39 -13.68 8.76
C ARG A 12 8.96 -13.64 8.21
N PRO A 13 8.55 -14.61 7.37
CA PRO A 13 7.20 -14.63 6.82
C PRO A 13 6.20 -15.04 7.91
N VAL A 14 5.15 -14.26 8.08
CA VAL A 14 4.03 -14.55 8.98
C VAL A 14 2.74 -14.50 8.18
N LYS A 15 1.89 -15.52 8.36
CA LYS A 15 0.53 -15.52 7.79
C LYS A 15 -0.41 -14.81 8.75
N ALA A 16 -0.91 -13.64 8.34
CA ALA A 16 -1.86 -12.84 9.10
C ALA A 16 -2.80 -12.10 8.14
N ASP A 17 -3.96 -11.67 8.64
CA ASP A 17 -4.81 -10.72 7.93
C ASP A 17 -4.28 -9.30 8.17
N ALA A 18 -3.92 -8.61 7.09
CA ALA A 18 -3.38 -7.25 7.17
C ALA A 18 -4.43 -6.20 7.63
N CYS A 19 -5.72 -6.54 7.61
CA CYS A 19 -6.79 -5.70 8.13
C CYS A 19 -6.94 -5.81 9.66
N GLU A 20 -6.32 -6.83 10.30
CA GLU A 20 -6.45 -7.11 11.72
C GLU A 20 -5.16 -6.80 12.48
N TYR A 21 -5.29 -6.10 13.61
CA TYR A 21 -4.14 -5.76 14.45
C TYR A 21 -3.70 -6.97 15.28
N ASN A 22 -2.42 -7.31 15.18
CA ASN A 22 -1.78 -8.30 16.06
C ASN A 22 -0.68 -7.61 16.89
N GLY A 23 -0.95 -7.40 18.18
CA GLY A 23 -0.02 -6.74 19.11
C GLY A 23 1.30 -7.47 19.34
N GLU A 24 1.39 -8.77 18.97
CA GLU A 24 2.62 -9.54 19.09
C GLU A 24 3.73 -9.08 18.11
N PHE A 25 3.36 -8.37 17.04
CA PHE A 25 4.34 -7.89 16.07
C PHE A 25 5.19 -6.72 16.58
N GLY A 26 4.74 -6.04 17.64
CA GLY A 26 5.44 -4.88 18.19
C GLY A 26 5.31 -3.64 17.30
N SER A 27 6.34 -2.78 17.33
CA SER A 27 6.37 -1.54 16.56
C SER A 27 7.62 -1.45 15.68
N PHE A 28 7.50 -0.75 14.55
CA PHE A 28 8.51 -0.66 13.51
C PHE A 28 8.89 0.80 13.19
N ASP A 29 10.12 0.99 12.71
CA ASP A 29 10.57 2.27 12.14
C ASP A 29 9.96 2.53 10.78
N CYS A 30 9.75 1.44 9.99
CA CYS A 30 9.24 1.52 8.64
C CYS A 30 8.20 0.42 8.40
N VAL A 31 7.11 0.77 7.72
CA VAL A 31 6.08 -0.17 7.26
C VAL A 31 5.84 0.04 5.77
N LEU A 32 5.83 -1.05 5.00
CA LEU A 32 5.45 -1.05 3.59
C LEU A 32 4.06 -1.67 3.45
N CYS A 33 3.14 -0.90 2.88
CA CYS A 33 1.78 -1.32 2.54
C CYS A 33 1.65 -1.46 1.02
N ASP A 34 2.03 -2.63 0.48
CA ASP A 34 1.74 -2.98 -0.92
C ASP A 34 0.36 -3.68 -0.95
N VAL A 35 -0.68 -2.86 -1.14
CA VAL A 35 -2.06 -3.28 -0.90
C VAL A 35 -2.70 -3.94 -2.12
N PRO A 36 -3.67 -4.86 -1.94
CA PRO A 36 -4.46 -5.37 -3.05
C PRO A 36 -5.20 -4.22 -3.73
N CYS A 37 -5.12 -4.15 -5.06
CA CYS A 37 -5.70 -3.07 -5.85
C CYS A 37 -6.29 -3.59 -7.16
N SER A 38 -6.97 -2.72 -7.91
CA SER A 38 -7.60 -3.08 -9.18
C SER A 38 -6.61 -3.48 -10.29
N GLY A 39 -5.33 -3.17 -10.14
CA GLY A 39 -4.29 -3.54 -11.11
C GLY A 39 -4.35 -2.80 -12.44
N LEU A 40 -5.12 -1.72 -12.55
CA LEU A 40 -5.33 -0.99 -13.83
C LEU A 40 -4.06 -0.28 -14.34
N GLY A 41 -3.00 -0.20 -13.54
CA GLY A 41 -1.71 0.30 -13.97
C GLY A 41 -0.85 -0.71 -14.74
N VAL A 42 -1.14 -2.02 -14.59
CA VAL A 42 -0.34 -3.11 -15.19
C VAL A 42 -1.04 -3.83 -16.35
N LEU A 43 -2.03 -3.21 -16.96
CA LEU A 43 -2.82 -3.77 -18.08
C LEU A 43 -1.94 -4.29 -19.23
N ARG A 44 -0.80 -3.66 -19.48
CA ARG A 44 0.15 -4.10 -20.50
C ARG A 44 0.71 -5.49 -20.23
N ARG A 45 0.91 -5.84 -18.98
CA ARG A 45 1.44 -7.16 -18.55
C ARG A 45 0.34 -8.16 -18.25
N LYS A 46 -0.83 -7.67 -17.81
CA LYS A 46 -1.97 -8.48 -17.39
C LYS A 46 -3.24 -7.99 -18.09
N PRO A 47 -3.38 -8.22 -19.40
CA PRO A 47 -4.52 -7.75 -20.19
C PRO A 47 -5.86 -8.33 -19.71
N ASP A 48 -5.86 -9.50 -19.06
CA ASP A 48 -7.05 -10.16 -18.52
C ASP A 48 -7.80 -9.31 -17.48
N ILE A 49 -7.09 -8.42 -16.79
CA ILE A 49 -7.71 -7.47 -15.85
C ILE A 49 -8.81 -6.63 -16.51
N LYS A 50 -8.63 -6.31 -17.80
CA LYS A 50 -9.58 -5.53 -18.58
C LYS A 50 -10.95 -6.21 -18.73
N TYR A 51 -10.98 -7.53 -18.66
CA TYR A 51 -12.18 -8.35 -18.83
C TYR A 51 -12.76 -8.85 -17.51
N ASN A 52 -12.13 -8.53 -16.39
CA ASN A 52 -12.61 -8.94 -15.09
C ASN A 52 -13.82 -8.10 -14.66
N LYS A 53 -15.02 -8.63 -14.90
CA LYS A 53 -16.30 -8.01 -14.55
C LYS A 53 -16.61 -8.03 -13.03
N SER A 54 -15.84 -8.77 -12.23
CA SER A 54 -16.05 -8.96 -10.79
C SER A 54 -15.29 -7.96 -9.92
N ASN A 55 -14.67 -6.93 -10.49
CA ASN A 55 -13.96 -5.92 -9.72
C ASN A 55 -14.96 -5.07 -8.90
N ASP A 56 -15.18 -5.50 -7.67
CA ASP A 56 -15.82 -4.66 -6.66
C ASP A 56 -14.79 -3.64 -6.14
N PHE A 57 -14.72 -2.52 -6.83
CA PHE A 57 -13.81 -1.43 -6.46
C PHE A 57 -14.08 -0.89 -5.06
N THR A 58 -15.35 -0.90 -4.63
CA THR A 58 -15.74 -0.43 -3.30
C THR A 58 -15.20 -1.34 -2.21
N ALA A 59 -15.26 -2.66 -2.42
CA ALA A 59 -14.68 -3.63 -1.50
C ALA A 59 -13.16 -3.50 -1.44
N LEU A 60 -12.48 -3.31 -2.59
CA LEU A 60 -11.03 -3.05 -2.63
C LEU A 60 -10.65 -1.79 -1.85
N GLU A 61 -11.31 -0.67 -2.11
CA GLU A 61 -11.07 0.60 -1.42
C GLU A 61 -11.29 0.48 0.10
N LYS A 62 -12.29 -0.31 0.53
CA LYS A 62 -12.52 -0.60 1.96
C LYS A 62 -11.38 -1.41 2.57
N THR A 63 -10.93 -2.45 1.87
CA THR A 63 -9.80 -3.29 2.31
C THR A 63 -8.51 -2.48 2.41
N GLN A 64 -8.21 -1.65 1.41
CA GLN A 64 -7.05 -0.78 1.39
C GLN A 64 -7.03 0.19 2.59
N ARG A 65 -8.18 0.80 2.88
CA ARG A 65 -8.33 1.66 4.07
C ARG A 65 -8.09 0.90 5.35
N ALA A 66 -8.66 -0.30 5.49
CA ALA A 66 -8.46 -1.12 6.68
C ALA A 66 -6.99 -1.51 6.89
N ILE A 67 -6.28 -1.86 5.81
CA ILE A 67 -4.84 -2.16 5.86
C ILE A 67 -4.04 -0.92 6.28
N LEU A 68 -4.31 0.24 5.70
CA LEU A 68 -3.61 1.49 6.00
C LEU A 68 -3.82 1.92 7.46
N GLU A 69 -5.06 1.87 7.95
CA GLU A 69 -5.43 2.14 9.35
C GLU A 69 -4.74 1.16 10.33
N ASN A 70 -4.64 -0.11 9.95
CA ASN A 70 -3.99 -1.11 10.76
C ASN A 70 -2.47 -0.93 10.77
N ALA A 71 -1.87 -0.68 9.62
CA ALA A 71 -0.43 -0.46 9.45
C ALA A 71 0.08 0.74 10.29
N ALA A 72 -0.72 1.80 10.40
CA ALA A 72 -0.41 2.97 11.21
C ALA A 72 -0.18 2.66 12.69
N LYS A 73 -0.82 1.60 13.22
CA LYS A 73 -0.69 1.16 14.62
C LYS A 73 0.67 0.54 14.92
N TYR A 74 1.32 -0.01 13.89
CA TYR A 74 2.63 -0.64 14.03
C TYR A 74 3.79 0.36 13.95
N LEU A 75 3.54 1.60 13.56
CA LEU A 75 4.60 2.60 13.46
C LEU A 75 4.88 3.24 14.83
N ARG A 76 6.16 3.35 15.14
CA ARG A 76 6.63 4.21 16.25
C ARG A 76 6.59 5.69 15.83
N HIS A 77 6.67 6.59 16.78
CA HIS A 77 6.82 8.02 16.50
C HIS A 77 8.09 8.30 15.70
N GLY A 78 8.00 9.15 14.68
CA GLY A 78 9.05 9.39 13.70
C GLY A 78 9.19 8.28 12.64
N GLY A 79 8.40 7.22 12.73
CA GLY A 79 8.39 6.11 11.75
C GLY A 79 7.80 6.51 10.41
N LYS A 80 8.15 5.74 9.37
CA LYS A 80 7.76 5.99 7.98
C LYS A 80 6.87 4.88 7.45
N MET A 81 5.80 5.24 6.77
CA MET A 81 4.91 4.29 6.10
C MET A 81 4.88 4.57 4.61
N LEU A 82 5.23 3.59 3.80
CA LEU A 82 5.10 3.65 2.35
C LEU A 82 3.85 2.89 1.93
N TYR A 83 2.89 3.59 1.36
CA TYR A 83 1.72 3.01 0.71
C TYR A 83 1.96 2.87 -0.77
N SER A 84 1.60 1.73 -1.38
CA SER A 84 1.78 1.49 -2.81
C SER A 84 0.64 0.70 -3.43
N THR A 85 0.38 0.99 -4.72
CA THR A 85 -0.59 0.27 -5.55
C THR A 85 -0.09 0.15 -6.98
N CYS A 86 -0.53 -0.88 -7.70
CA CYS A 86 -0.32 -1.01 -9.14
C CYS A 86 -1.56 -0.56 -9.95
N THR A 87 -2.21 0.51 -9.51
CA THR A 87 -3.38 1.10 -10.20
C THR A 87 -3.21 2.60 -10.42
N LEU A 88 -3.96 3.14 -11.38
CA LEU A 88 -4.03 4.58 -11.66
C LEU A 88 -5.34 5.21 -11.17
N ARG A 89 -6.14 4.48 -10.39
CA ARG A 89 -7.40 4.98 -9.86
C ARG A 89 -7.16 5.89 -8.67
N LYS A 90 -7.58 7.14 -8.79
CA LYS A 90 -7.43 8.15 -7.73
C LYS A 90 -8.11 7.75 -6.40
N ASN A 91 -9.23 7.01 -6.46
CA ASN A 91 -9.91 6.57 -5.25
C ASN A 91 -9.11 5.55 -4.43
N GLU A 92 -8.28 4.74 -5.11
CA GLU A 92 -7.38 3.77 -4.49
C GLU A 92 -6.04 4.41 -4.08
N ASN A 93 -5.72 5.59 -4.60
CA ASN A 93 -4.44 6.30 -4.48
C ASN A 93 -4.60 7.59 -3.64
N GLU A 94 -4.52 8.74 -4.28
CA GLU A 94 -4.48 10.07 -3.64
C GLU A 94 -5.65 10.27 -2.67
N LYS A 95 -6.88 9.93 -3.10
CA LYS A 95 -8.07 10.08 -2.23
C LYS A 95 -8.05 9.17 -1.00
N ASN A 96 -7.43 7.99 -1.11
CA ASN A 96 -7.27 7.10 0.03
C ASN A 96 -6.31 7.71 1.05
N ILE A 97 -5.21 8.29 0.59
CA ILE A 97 -4.22 9.00 1.43
C ILE A 97 -4.84 10.26 2.04
N GLU A 98 -5.54 11.08 1.26
CA GLU A 98 -6.25 12.27 1.76
C GLU A 98 -7.24 11.91 2.88
N ASN A 99 -8.05 10.86 2.68
CA ASN A 99 -9.01 10.39 3.69
C ASN A 99 -8.34 9.87 4.97
N PHE A 100 -7.18 9.23 4.85
CA PHE A 100 -6.39 8.78 5.98
C PHE A 100 -5.85 9.98 6.77
N LEU A 101 -5.19 10.92 6.10
CA LEU A 101 -4.61 12.12 6.74
C LEU A 101 -5.66 13.01 7.39
N ALA A 102 -6.87 13.09 6.83
CA ALA A 102 -7.97 13.83 7.44
C ALA A 102 -8.40 13.28 8.82
N LYS A 103 -8.12 12.00 9.10
CA LYS A 103 -8.44 11.33 10.37
C LYS A 103 -7.24 11.22 11.32
N HIS A 104 -6.04 11.30 10.80
CA HIS A 104 -4.79 11.07 11.51
C HIS A 104 -3.92 12.32 11.50
N SER A 105 -4.21 13.26 12.40
CA SER A 105 -3.44 14.50 12.56
C SER A 105 -1.99 14.28 13.03
N ASP A 106 -1.70 13.09 13.53
CA ASP A 106 -0.36 12.63 13.89
C ASP A 106 0.47 12.12 12.70
N PHE A 107 -0.10 12.15 11.47
CA PHE A 107 0.60 11.82 10.24
C PHE A 107 0.74 13.02 9.31
N SER A 108 1.82 13.04 8.54
CA SER A 108 2.03 13.98 7.44
C SER A 108 2.46 13.25 6.16
N LEU A 109 2.09 13.81 5.01
CA LEU A 109 2.56 13.35 3.70
C LEU A 109 3.93 13.98 3.44
N ASP A 110 4.95 13.14 3.22
CA ASP A 110 6.30 13.56 2.86
C ASP A 110 6.51 13.56 1.34
N TYR A 111 5.98 12.54 0.69
CA TYR A 111 6.11 12.38 -0.76
C TYR A 111 4.94 11.58 -1.32
N GLU A 112 4.49 11.93 -2.52
CA GLU A 112 3.62 11.07 -3.33
C GLU A 112 3.96 11.18 -4.81
N HIS A 113 3.77 10.09 -5.54
CA HIS A 113 3.98 10.07 -6.98
C HIS A 113 3.11 9.01 -7.66
N THR A 114 2.52 9.42 -8.80
CA THR A 114 1.84 8.51 -9.73
C THR A 114 2.73 8.31 -10.96
N PHE A 115 3.28 7.10 -11.09
CA PHE A 115 4.06 6.70 -12.26
C PHE A 115 3.12 6.44 -13.44
N MET A 116 3.37 7.12 -14.54
CA MET A 116 2.59 6.99 -15.78
C MET A 116 3.42 6.33 -16.87
N THR A 117 2.90 5.27 -17.48
CA THR A 117 3.62 4.49 -18.52
C THR A 117 4.21 5.36 -19.63
N HIS A 118 3.48 6.38 -20.06
CA HIS A 118 3.90 7.27 -21.17
C HIS A 118 4.90 8.36 -20.75
N LYS A 119 5.05 8.62 -19.46
CA LYS A 119 5.98 9.62 -18.93
C LYS A 119 7.23 8.99 -18.33
N ASP A 120 7.04 7.94 -17.55
CA ASP A 120 8.10 7.38 -16.71
C ASP A 120 8.71 6.11 -17.32
N GLY A 121 8.16 5.59 -18.43
CA GLY A 121 8.64 4.37 -19.08
C GLY A 121 8.41 3.09 -18.28
N THR A 122 7.65 3.16 -17.20
CA THR A 122 7.32 2.06 -16.29
C THR A 122 5.88 1.57 -16.49
N ASP A 123 5.44 0.59 -15.71
CA ASP A 123 4.00 0.37 -15.54
C ASP A 123 3.36 1.49 -14.73
N GLY A 124 2.03 1.59 -14.79
CA GLY A 124 1.28 2.52 -13.94
C GLY A 124 1.35 2.10 -12.48
N PHE A 125 1.80 2.98 -11.62
CA PHE A 125 2.00 2.70 -10.20
C PHE A 125 1.75 3.97 -9.38
N PHE A 126 1.40 3.81 -8.11
CA PHE A 126 1.30 4.91 -7.17
C PHE A 126 2.08 4.59 -5.91
N CYS A 127 2.73 5.58 -5.33
CA CYS A 127 3.28 5.49 -3.99
C CYS A 127 3.10 6.79 -3.21
N ALA A 128 2.91 6.66 -1.90
CA ALA A 128 2.86 7.76 -0.95
C ALA A 128 3.67 7.42 0.30
N LEU A 129 4.58 8.31 0.68
CA LEU A 129 5.38 8.20 1.90
C LEU A 129 4.77 9.08 2.98
N LEU A 130 4.35 8.46 4.07
CA LEU A 130 3.77 9.09 5.23
C LEU A 130 4.75 9.02 6.41
N ILE A 131 4.78 10.09 7.23
CA ILE A 131 5.58 10.15 8.45
C ILE A 131 4.64 10.26 9.63
N LYS A 132 4.85 9.42 10.64
CA LYS A 132 4.17 9.53 11.94
C LYS A 132 4.91 10.56 12.80
N ASN A 133 4.30 11.71 12.98
CA ASN A 133 4.85 12.80 13.78
C ASN A 133 4.92 12.42 15.28
N LYS A 134 5.62 13.22 16.05
CA LYS A 134 5.73 13.04 17.51
C LYS A 134 4.44 13.42 18.23
#